data_579d961665b0e30b9edbbf9a95fdb865
#
_entry.id   579d961665b0e30b9edbbf9a95fdb865
#
_cell.length_a   1.000
_cell.length_b   1.000
_cell.length_c   1.000
_cell.angle_alpha   90.00
_cell.angle_beta   90.00
_cell.angle_gamma   90.00
#
_symmetry.space_group_name_H-M   'P 1'
#
loop_
_entity.id
_entity.type
_entity.pdbx_description
1 polymer ?
#
loop_
_entity_poly.entity_id
_entity_poly.type
_entity_poly.pdbx_seq_one_letter_code
_entity_poly.pdbx_strand_id
1 'polypeptide(L)'
;KDGNIATSTDAKTVIGNANPDLIGGFNLTARYKGFDLSAFFNFSIGNDVYNANKIDNSCYSGSRKYNNLVEEMKNRFTYLDPATGYLASNDPVRLAEINKNATIWSPYMTTAVLHSWAVEDVSFLRFNNLTLGYTFPKRWVKKLGLTNLRFYGTVYNV
;
A
#
# COMPACT_ATOMS: atom_id res chain seq x y z
N LYS A 1 -8.33 -3.61 29.01
CA LYS A 1 -8.49 -2.95 27.68
C LYS A 1 -9.86 -2.27 27.67
N ASP A 2 -9.90 -1.04 27.19
CA ASP A 2 -11.10 -0.19 27.12
C ASP A 2 -11.60 0.04 25.69
N GLY A 3 -10.99 -0.63 24.70
CA GLY A 3 -11.35 -0.51 23.30
C GLY A 3 -10.94 0.79 22.62
N ASN A 4 -10.20 1.66 23.30
CA ASN A 4 -9.74 2.95 22.79
C ASN A 4 -8.25 2.91 22.44
N ILE A 5 -7.82 3.84 21.57
CA ILE A 5 -6.40 4.11 21.33
C ILE A 5 -5.87 4.99 22.46
N ALA A 6 -4.68 4.66 22.98
CA ALA A 6 -4.03 5.47 24.00
C ALA A 6 -3.64 6.85 23.41
N THR A 7 -4.09 7.92 24.08
CA THR A 7 -3.83 9.31 23.65
C THR A 7 -2.93 10.08 24.62
N SER A 8 -2.43 9.42 25.68
CA SER A 8 -1.53 10.04 26.64
C SER A 8 -0.21 10.49 25.98
N THR A 9 0.41 11.50 26.56
CA THR A 9 1.71 12.00 26.07
C THR A 9 2.78 10.94 26.06
N ASP A 10 2.76 10.04 27.05
CA ASP A 10 3.72 8.93 27.18
C ASP A 10 3.56 7.84 26.10
N ALA A 11 2.41 7.80 25.44
CA ALA A 11 2.15 6.87 24.32
C ALA A 11 2.63 7.41 22.98
N LYS A 12 3.09 8.67 22.92
CA LYS A 12 3.55 9.29 21.66
C LYS A 12 5.00 8.88 21.38
N THR A 13 5.21 8.37 20.17
CA THR A 13 6.54 7.99 19.69
C THR A 13 6.65 8.26 18.19
N VAL A 14 7.86 8.18 17.65
CA VAL A 14 8.05 8.20 16.19
C VAL A 14 7.52 6.88 15.63
N ILE A 15 6.58 6.95 14.70
CA ILE A 15 5.86 5.79 14.16
C ILE A 15 6.20 5.50 12.69
N GLY A 16 7.02 6.33 12.05
CA GLY A 16 7.46 6.13 10.68
C GLY A 16 8.35 7.26 10.17
N ASN A 17 8.92 7.06 9.01
CA ASN A 17 9.76 8.03 8.31
C ASN A 17 9.28 8.21 6.87
N ALA A 18 8.87 9.42 6.50
CA ALA A 18 8.42 9.71 5.15
C ALA A 18 9.58 9.82 4.12
N ASN A 19 10.82 10.00 4.60
CA ASN A 19 11.97 10.10 3.72
C ASN A 19 12.48 8.69 3.37
N PRO A 20 12.65 8.37 2.08
CA PRO A 20 13.23 7.10 1.68
C PRO A 20 14.71 7.00 2.05
N ASP A 21 15.14 5.81 2.43
CA ASP A 21 16.54 5.50 2.69
C ASP A 21 17.36 5.42 1.39
N LEU A 22 16.71 4.97 0.30
CA LEU A 22 17.36 4.84 -0.99
C LEU A 22 16.38 5.09 -2.13
N ILE A 23 16.80 5.99 -3.06
CA ILE A 23 16.10 6.26 -4.32
C ILE A 23 17.06 6.01 -5.48
N GLY A 24 16.58 5.37 -6.53
CA GLY A 24 17.41 5.14 -7.71
C GLY A 24 16.65 4.65 -8.92
N GLY A 25 17.41 4.46 -9.97
CA GLY A 25 16.91 3.85 -11.20
C GLY A 25 18.03 3.18 -11.95
N PHE A 26 17.68 2.18 -12.74
CA PHE A 26 18.62 1.49 -13.63
C PHE A 26 17.97 1.17 -14.97
N ASN A 27 18.80 1.13 -15.98
CA ASN A 27 18.41 0.77 -17.34
C ASN A 27 19.13 -0.49 -17.78
N LEU A 28 18.36 -1.50 -18.19
CA LEU A 28 18.87 -2.72 -18.82
C LEU A 28 18.79 -2.56 -20.34
N THR A 29 19.91 -2.75 -21.01
CA THR A 29 19.96 -2.75 -22.48
C THR A 29 20.59 -4.04 -22.98
N ALA A 30 19.98 -4.62 -24.01
CA ALA A 30 20.51 -5.80 -24.69
C ALA A 30 20.44 -5.60 -26.20
N ARG A 31 21.46 -6.08 -26.92
CA ARG A 31 21.47 -6.05 -28.38
C ARG A 31 21.93 -7.39 -28.94
N TYR A 32 21.15 -7.91 -29.88
CA TYR A 32 21.48 -9.18 -30.52
C TYR A 32 20.95 -9.26 -31.95
N LYS A 33 21.82 -9.47 -32.92
CA LYS A 33 21.50 -9.69 -34.37
C LYS A 33 20.46 -8.71 -34.93
N GLY A 34 20.58 -7.42 -34.61
CA GLY A 34 19.68 -6.37 -35.08
C GLY A 34 18.52 -6.06 -34.12
N PHE A 35 18.22 -6.93 -33.16
CA PHE A 35 17.33 -6.62 -32.07
C PHE A 35 17.99 -5.73 -31.02
N ASP A 36 17.28 -4.77 -30.52
CA ASP A 36 17.65 -3.97 -29.36
C ASP A 36 16.49 -3.94 -28.35
N LEU A 37 16.82 -4.15 -27.10
CA LEU A 37 15.92 -4.11 -25.95
C LEU A 37 16.42 -3.05 -24.98
N SER A 38 15.54 -2.23 -24.48
CA SER A 38 15.81 -1.31 -23.38
C SER A 38 14.66 -1.36 -22.36
N ALA A 39 14.99 -1.55 -21.09
CA ALA A 39 14.03 -1.61 -20.00
C ALA A 39 14.50 -0.70 -18.86
N PHE A 40 13.69 0.28 -18.48
CA PHE A 40 14.01 1.23 -17.42
C PHE A 40 13.17 0.98 -16.18
N PHE A 41 13.84 0.90 -15.05
CA PHE A 41 13.28 0.71 -13.73
C PHE A 41 13.63 1.87 -12.82
N ASN A 42 12.71 2.25 -11.93
CA ASN A 42 13.00 3.10 -10.80
C ASN A 42 12.49 2.48 -9.50
N PHE A 43 13.09 2.85 -8.39
CA PHE A 43 12.74 2.33 -7.08
C PHE A 43 12.88 3.41 -6.00
N SER A 44 12.10 3.23 -4.94
CA SER A 44 12.22 3.93 -3.67
C SER A 44 12.08 2.91 -2.55
N ILE A 45 12.94 2.96 -1.56
CA ILE A 45 13.00 1.98 -0.47
C ILE A 45 13.07 2.71 0.87
N GLY A 46 12.33 2.22 1.87
CA GLY A 46 12.41 2.65 3.25
C GLY A 46 11.58 3.89 3.57
N ASN A 47 10.61 4.25 2.74
CA ASN A 47 9.72 5.37 3.05
C ASN A 47 8.33 4.90 3.47
N ASP A 48 7.81 5.55 4.51
CA ASP A 48 6.48 5.30 5.06
C ASP A 48 5.49 6.36 4.62
N VAL A 49 4.23 5.96 4.47
CA VAL A 49 3.11 6.87 4.20
C VAL A 49 2.00 6.65 5.23
N TYR A 50 1.43 7.73 5.70
CA TYR A 50 0.24 7.68 6.53
C TYR A 50 -1.01 7.49 5.67
N ASN A 51 -1.65 6.33 5.81
CA ASN A 51 -2.89 6.00 5.12
C ASN A 51 -4.11 6.47 5.93
N ALA A 52 -4.49 7.74 5.75
CA ALA A 52 -5.64 8.33 6.44
C ALA A 52 -6.96 7.59 6.15
N ASN A 53 -7.12 7.04 4.95
CA ASN A 53 -8.32 6.29 4.57
C ASN A 53 -8.50 5.02 5.42
N LYS A 54 -7.41 4.40 5.85
CA LYS A 54 -7.44 3.22 6.71
C LYS A 54 -8.05 3.54 8.07
N ILE A 55 -7.66 4.67 8.67
CA ILE A 55 -8.27 5.16 9.92
C ILE A 55 -9.73 5.54 9.70
N ASP A 56 -10.00 6.32 8.66
CA ASP A 56 -11.33 6.84 8.38
C ASP A 56 -12.37 5.71 8.15
N ASN A 57 -11.95 4.65 7.44
CA ASN A 57 -12.80 3.47 7.19
C ASN A 57 -12.78 2.44 8.35
N SER A 58 -12.03 2.68 9.41
CA SER A 58 -12.05 1.84 10.62
C SER A 58 -12.97 2.39 11.73
N CYS A 59 -13.44 3.64 11.60
CA CYS A 59 -14.28 4.31 12.58
C CYS A 59 -15.72 4.43 12.08
N TYR A 60 -16.67 4.14 12.98
CA TYR A 60 -18.08 4.39 12.69
C TYR A 60 -18.39 5.88 12.84
N SER A 61 -19.04 6.45 11.82
CA SER A 61 -19.56 7.81 11.87
C SER A 61 -21.04 7.80 11.52
N GLY A 62 -21.85 8.52 12.30
CA GLY A 62 -23.28 8.67 12.02
C GLY A 62 -23.60 9.27 10.65
N SER A 63 -22.69 10.08 10.10
CA SER A 63 -22.78 10.64 8.74
C SER A 63 -22.47 9.61 7.65
N ARG A 64 -21.80 8.50 7.99
CA ARG A 64 -21.38 7.44 7.08
C ARG A 64 -21.97 6.07 7.44
N LYS A 65 -23.16 6.04 8.00
CA LYS A 65 -23.82 4.83 8.51
C LYS A 65 -24.05 3.71 7.48
N TYR A 66 -23.96 4.03 6.19
CA TYR A 66 -24.12 3.07 5.09
C TYR A 66 -22.78 2.59 4.49
N ASN A 67 -21.64 3.08 4.99
CA ASN A 67 -20.34 2.64 4.52
C ASN A 67 -19.92 1.36 5.26
N ASN A 68 -19.27 0.46 4.52
CA ASN A 68 -18.61 -0.69 5.13
C ASN A 68 -17.29 -0.25 5.80
N LEU A 69 -16.96 -0.92 6.90
CA LEU A 69 -15.66 -0.80 7.53
C LEU A 69 -14.63 -1.70 6.83
N VAL A 70 -13.35 -1.45 7.07
CA VAL A 70 -12.26 -2.30 6.58
C VAL A 70 -12.36 -3.72 7.16
N GLU A 71 -11.85 -4.71 6.45
CA GLU A 71 -11.98 -6.12 6.82
C GLU A 71 -11.33 -6.45 8.17
N GLU A 72 -10.24 -5.79 8.51
CA GLU A 72 -9.54 -5.94 9.78
C GLU A 72 -10.42 -5.69 11.00
N MET A 73 -11.51 -4.91 10.84
CA MET A 73 -12.48 -4.65 11.89
C MET A 73 -13.28 -5.89 12.32
N LYS A 74 -13.11 -7.03 11.65
CA LYS A 74 -13.61 -8.32 12.14
C LYS A 74 -13.00 -8.70 13.50
N ASN A 75 -11.75 -8.32 13.74
CA ASN A 75 -11.01 -8.57 14.98
C ASN A 75 -11.05 -7.36 15.95
N ARG A 76 -12.09 -6.56 15.85
CA ARG A 76 -12.27 -5.37 16.68
C ARG A 76 -12.59 -5.70 18.14
N PHE A 77 -12.27 -4.78 19.00
CA PHE A 77 -12.81 -4.76 20.35
C PHE A 77 -14.33 -4.54 20.31
N THR A 78 -15.08 -5.32 21.07
CA THR A 78 -16.55 -5.23 21.14
C THR A 78 -17.04 -5.22 22.58
N TYR A 79 -18.09 -4.43 22.84
CA TYR A 79 -18.85 -4.48 24.08
C TYR A 79 -20.02 -5.45 24.00
N LEU A 80 -20.41 -5.86 22.79
CA LEU A 80 -21.52 -6.79 22.58
C LEU A 80 -21.02 -8.23 22.73
N ASP A 81 -21.62 -8.97 23.66
CA ASP A 81 -21.38 -10.39 23.80
C ASP A 81 -22.11 -11.16 22.68
N PRO A 82 -21.39 -11.84 21.78
CA PRO A 82 -22.02 -12.57 20.68
C PRO A 82 -22.86 -13.79 21.14
N ALA A 83 -22.62 -14.30 22.34
CA ALA A 83 -23.35 -15.45 22.87
C ALA A 83 -24.73 -15.06 23.45
N THR A 84 -24.82 -13.89 24.05
CA THR A 84 -26.05 -13.41 24.73
C THR A 84 -26.80 -12.33 23.95
N GLY A 85 -26.10 -11.62 23.05
CA GLY A 85 -26.64 -10.45 22.35
C GLY A 85 -26.76 -9.18 23.23
N TYR A 86 -26.23 -9.21 24.45
CA TYR A 86 -26.25 -8.07 25.38
C TYR A 86 -24.90 -7.43 25.56
N LEU A 87 -24.87 -6.20 26.09
CA LEU A 87 -23.62 -5.49 26.37
C LEU A 87 -22.95 -6.08 27.62
N ALA A 88 -21.66 -6.47 27.46
CA ALA A 88 -20.82 -6.95 28.57
C ALA A 88 -20.04 -5.83 29.27
N SER A 89 -20.40 -4.55 29.06
CA SER A 89 -19.70 -3.38 29.61
C SER A 89 -19.63 -3.36 31.13
N ASN A 90 -20.59 -3.97 31.81
CA ASN A 90 -20.68 -4.03 33.29
C ASN A 90 -20.05 -5.31 33.88
N ASP A 91 -19.52 -6.22 33.04
CA ASP A 91 -18.83 -7.43 33.45
C ASP A 91 -17.40 -7.43 32.89
N PRO A 92 -16.40 -6.98 33.66
CA PRO A 92 -15.01 -6.87 33.17
C PRO A 92 -14.36 -8.23 32.87
N VAL A 93 -14.80 -9.32 33.53
CA VAL A 93 -14.30 -10.67 33.27
C VAL A 93 -14.82 -11.15 31.91
N ARG A 94 -16.11 -11.04 31.67
CA ARG A 94 -16.72 -11.41 30.40
C ARG A 94 -16.21 -10.54 29.27
N LEU A 95 -16.07 -9.23 29.50
CA LEU A 95 -15.52 -8.29 28.51
C LEU A 95 -14.09 -8.66 28.11
N ALA A 96 -13.25 -9.07 29.06
CA ALA A 96 -11.88 -9.53 28.77
C ALA A 96 -11.88 -10.85 27.99
N GLU A 97 -12.79 -11.76 28.30
CA GLU A 97 -12.90 -13.05 27.60
C GLU A 97 -13.30 -12.88 26.13
N ILE A 98 -14.37 -12.13 25.83
CA ILE A 98 -14.82 -11.93 24.44
C ILE A 98 -13.81 -11.14 23.59
N ASN A 99 -12.96 -10.32 24.22
CA ASN A 99 -11.95 -9.50 23.52
C ASN A 99 -10.52 -10.04 23.65
N LYS A 100 -10.32 -11.27 24.12
CA LYS A 100 -8.96 -11.83 24.26
C LYS A 100 -8.16 -11.85 22.97
N ASN A 101 -8.84 -12.03 21.83
CA ASN A 101 -8.26 -12.07 20.49
C ASN A 101 -8.42 -10.74 19.73
N ALA A 102 -8.96 -9.71 20.34
CA ALA A 102 -9.11 -8.42 19.68
C ALA A 102 -7.73 -7.78 19.44
N THR A 103 -7.48 -7.41 18.20
CA THR A 103 -6.22 -6.81 17.74
C THR A 103 -6.37 -5.34 17.35
N ILE A 104 -7.61 -4.87 17.21
CA ILE A 104 -7.93 -3.51 16.78
C ILE A 104 -8.95 -2.91 17.76
N TRP A 105 -9.03 -1.59 17.80
CA TRP A 105 -9.93 -0.82 18.66
C TRP A 105 -11.42 -1.00 18.30
N SER A 106 -12.28 -0.38 19.11
CA SER A 106 -13.72 -0.30 18.82
C SER A 106 -13.98 0.70 17.68
N PRO A 107 -14.84 0.39 16.70
CA PRO A 107 -15.22 1.32 15.65
C PRO A 107 -16.01 2.53 16.16
N TYR A 108 -16.52 2.49 17.39
CA TYR A 108 -17.24 3.59 18.05
C TYR A 108 -16.31 4.57 18.76
N MET A 109 -15.03 4.50 18.53
CA MET A 109 -14.05 5.47 18.98
C MET A 109 -14.44 6.88 18.48
N THR A 110 -14.47 7.85 19.39
CA THR A 110 -14.96 9.22 19.09
C THR A 110 -13.93 10.10 18.38
N THR A 111 -12.67 9.72 18.42
CA THR A 111 -11.56 10.54 17.88
C THR A 111 -10.66 9.69 17.02
N ALA A 112 -10.54 10.07 15.74
CA ALA A 112 -9.52 9.51 14.86
C ALA A 112 -8.14 10.04 15.28
N VAL A 113 -7.23 9.16 15.63
CA VAL A 113 -5.88 9.50 16.13
C VAL A 113 -4.83 8.98 15.15
N LEU A 114 -3.77 9.76 14.95
CA LEU A 114 -2.59 9.29 14.23
C LEU A 114 -2.00 8.08 14.96
N HIS A 115 -1.99 6.92 14.31
CA HIS A 115 -1.63 5.66 14.91
C HIS A 115 -0.74 4.83 13.96
N SER A 116 0.22 4.09 14.52
CA SER A 116 1.17 3.28 13.75
C SER A 116 0.52 2.26 12.81
N TRP A 117 -0.68 1.78 13.13
CA TRP A 117 -1.43 0.87 12.26
C TRP A 117 -1.78 1.44 10.88
N ALA A 118 -1.87 2.78 10.76
CA ALA A 118 -2.16 3.46 9.51
C ALA A 118 -0.89 3.92 8.78
N VAL A 119 0.27 3.66 9.34
CA VAL A 119 1.56 3.90 8.67
C VAL A 119 1.95 2.65 7.90
N GLU A 120 2.21 2.79 6.62
CA GLU A 120 2.49 1.70 5.70
C GLU A 120 3.80 1.98 4.96
N ASP A 121 4.64 0.94 4.84
CA ASP A 121 5.81 0.99 3.97
C ASP A 121 5.33 1.05 2.52
N VAL A 122 5.79 2.08 1.79
CA VAL A 122 5.48 2.29 0.38
C VAL A 122 6.70 2.13 -0.51
N SER A 123 7.64 1.31 -0.08
CA SER A 123 8.77 0.89 -0.91
C SER A 123 8.26 0.27 -2.21
N PHE A 124 8.85 0.65 -3.33
CA PHE A 124 8.45 0.11 -4.61
C PHE A 124 9.63 -0.07 -5.57
N LEU A 125 9.47 -1.02 -6.48
CA LEU A 125 10.21 -1.15 -7.72
C LEU A 125 9.23 -1.02 -8.88
N ARG A 126 9.39 0.02 -9.69
CA ARG A 126 8.50 0.29 -10.83
C ARG A 126 9.22 0.02 -12.15
N PHE A 127 8.56 -0.72 -13.00
CA PHE A 127 8.96 -0.91 -14.39
C PHE A 127 8.33 0.21 -15.24
N ASN A 128 9.11 1.21 -15.63
CA ASN A 128 8.60 2.42 -16.26
C ASN A 128 8.35 2.26 -17.74
N ASN A 129 9.31 1.71 -18.45
CA ASN A 129 9.17 1.50 -19.88
C ASN A 129 9.96 0.30 -20.39
N LEU A 130 9.46 -0.28 -21.46
CA LEU A 130 10.08 -1.30 -22.24
C LEU A 130 10.09 -0.86 -23.70
N THR A 131 11.25 -0.82 -24.32
CA THR A 131 11.42 -0.59 -25.75
C THR A 131 12.03 -1.82 -26.40
N LEU A 132 11.39 -2.33 -27.43
CA LEU A 132 11.92 -3.37 -28.30
C LEU A 132 12.07 -2.82 -29.71
N GLY A 133 13.25 -2.88 -30.27
CA GLY A 133 13.55 -2.43 -31.60
C GLY A 133 14.18 -3.53 -32.46
N TYR A 134 14.04 -3.40 -33.77
CA TYR A 134 14.74 -4.22 -34.74
C TYR A 134 15.28 -3.38 -35.90
N THR A 135 16.57 -3.46 -36.12
CA THR A 135 17.27 -2.80 -37.21
C THR A 135 17.55 -3.81 -38.30
N PHE A 136 17.05 -3.55 -39.49
CA PHE A 136 17.18 -4.46 -40.63
C PHE A 136 18.61 -4.46 -41.19
N PRO A 137 19.10 -5.63 -41.67
CA PRO A 137 20.40 -5.74 -42.31
C PRO A 137 20.54 -4.82 -43.53
N LYS A 138 21.64 -4.13 -43.65
CA LYS A 138 21.94 -3.16 -44.75
C LYS A 138 21.69 -3.75 -46.12
N ARG A 139 21.96 -5.05 -46.34
CA ARG A 139 21.75 -5.75 -47.64
C ARG A 139 20.29 -5.77 -48.09
N TRP A 140 19.32 -5.79 -47.16
CA TRP A 140 17.89 -5.76 -47.48
C TRP A 140 17.40 -4.33 -47.70
N VAL A 141 17.84 -3.42 -46.86
CA VAL A 141 17.45 -2.00 -46.87
C VAL A 141 17.94 -1.29 -48.15
N LYS A 142 19.13 -1.60 -48.63
CA LYS A 142 19.68 -1.06 -49.92
C LYS A 142 18.84 -1.43 -51.12
N LYS A 143 18.19 -2.61 -51.16
CA LYS A 143 17.30 -2.99 -52.27
C LYS A 143 16.06 -2.10 -52.37
N LEU A 144 15.69 -1.46 -51.24
CA LEU A 144 14.56 -0.52 -51.13
C LEU A 144 15.00 0.95 -51.33
N GLY A 145 16.29 1.19 -51.68
CA GLY A 145 16.82 2.54 -51.81
C GLY A 145 17.04 3.29 -50.50
N LEU A 146 16.97 2.59 -49.36
CA LEU A 146 17.10 3.19 -48.03
C LEU A 146 18.49 2.95 -47.45
N THR A 147 18.96 3.87 -46.59
CA THR A 147 20.25 3.78 -45.91
C THR A 147 20.17 2.98 -44.62
N ASN A 148 19.05 3.11 -43.92
CA ASN A 148 18.77 2.41 -42.67
C ASN A 148 17.25 2.26 -42.47
N LEU A 149 16.84 1.16 -41.88
CA LEU A 149 15.45 0.93 -41.51
C LEU A 149 15.43 0.27 -40.12
N ARG A 150 14.72 0.89 -39.19
CA ARG A 150 14.48 0.37 -37.83
C ARG A 150 13.05 0.52 -37.47
N PHE A 151 12.43 -0.55 -36.97
CA PHE A 151 11.14 -0.51 -36.30
C PHE A 151 11.35 -0.66 -34.81
N TYR A 152 10.55 0.04 -34.02
CA TYR A 152 10.55 -0.12 -32.56
C TYR A 152 9.16 0.11 -31.99
N GLY A 153 8.86 -0.54 -30.89
CA GLY A 153 7.68 -0.32 -30.07
C GLY A 153 8.11 -0.02 -28.63
N THR A 154 7.41 0.90 -27.99
CA THR A 154 7.63 1.24 -26.58
C THR A 154 6.33 1.12 -25.81
N VAL A 155 6.39 0.45 -24.66
CA VAL A 155 5.29 0.36 -23.68
C VAL A 155 5.72 1.13 -22.44
N TYR A 156 4.83 1.97 -21.93
CA TYR A 156 5.04 2.77 -20.73
C TYR A 156 4.13 2.29 -19.61
N ASN A 157 4.56 2.46 -18.35
CA ASN A 157 3.83 2.07 -17.14
C ASN A 157 3.44 0.58 -17.15
N VAL A 158 4.44 -0.27 -17.30
CA VAL A 158 4.30 -1.73 -17.38
C VAL A 158 4.06 -2.34 -15.99
#